data_3c1713354ee594ca8ff49312d8b08a2a
#
_entry.id   3c1713354ee594ca8ff49312d8b08a2a
#
_cell.length_a   1.000
_cell.length_b   1.000
_cell.length_c   1.000
_cell.angle_alpha   90.00
_cell.angle_beta   90.00
_cell.angle_gamma   90.00
#
_symmetry.space_group_name_H-M   'P 1'
#
loop_
_entity.id
_entity.type
_entity.pdbx_description
1 polymer ?
#
loop_
_entity_poly.entity_id
_entity_poly.type
_entity_poly.pdbx_seq_one_letter_code
_entity_poly.pdbx_strand_id
1 'polypeptide(L)'
;NDMIRQDIPLDEHRDMPLDEAKKMGAIALFGEKYGDKVRVVKFGPSIEFCGGIHAHSTGRIGMFKIISESSVAAGVRRIEAKTGKECEMLMYDLEDGMKAIKALFNNTKDLLGVIEKYIEEHDSMKKSIEQFQAERVERVKEKLISQARIVNGVKVIASTLIMKQDAAKDLVFKIRAAEPERMLCVVGSTFDGRPTLSVMISEDLVKEHGLNAGQMVREAAKLIKGGGGGQPHFATAGGKDIDGLSAAVDKVIELANL
;
A
#
# COMPACT_ATOMS: atom_id res chain seq x y z
N ASN A 1 -13.55 -0.85 -35.54
CA ASN A 1 -14.97 -0.48 -35.58
C ASN A 1 -15.38 0.17 -36.94
N ASP A 2 -14.44 0.84 -37.66
CA ASP A 2 -14.79 1.48 -38.93
C ASP A 2 -15.25 0.46 -39.99
N MET A 3 -14.55 -0.66 -40.11
CA MET A 3 -14.95 -1.75 -41.02
C MET A 3 -16.28 -2.40 -40.57
N ILE A 4 -16.58 -2.45 -39.28
CA ILE A 4 -17.87 -2.91 -38.77
C ILE A 4 -19.00 -1.98 -39.23
N ARG A 5 -18.79 -0.66 -39.12
CA ARG A 5 -19.77 0.34 -39.57
C ARG A 5 -20.03 0.36 -41.07
N GLN A 6 -19.06 -0.11 -41.86
CA GLN A 6 -19.22 -0.23 -43.32
C GLN A 6 -20.09 -1.41 -43.72
N ASP A 7 -20.44 -2.30 -42.80
CA ASP A 7 -21.24 -3.51 -43.03
C ASP A 7 -20.77 -4.31 -44.26
N ILE A 8 -19.45 -4.54 -44.34
CA ILE A 8 -18.81 -5.22 -45.50
C ILE A 8 -19.34 -6.65 -45.56
N PRO A 9 -19.95 -7.06 -46.69
CA PRO A 9 -20.46 -8.42 -46.83
C PRO A 9 -19.34 -9.45 -46.92
N LEU A 10 -19.68 -10.68 -46.49
CA LEU A 10 -18.83 -11.85 -46.68
C LEU A 10 -18.69 -12.18 -48.16
N ASP A 11 -17.46 -12.21 -48.66
CA ASP A 11 -17.09 -12.75 -49.96
C ASP A 11 -16.34 -14.09 -49.74
N GLU A 12 -16.99 -15.19 -50.09
CA GLU A 12 -16.53 -16.53 -49.76
C GLU A 12 -16.27 -17.33 -51.04
N HIS A 13 -15.06 -17.88 -51.15
CA HIS A 13 -14.64 -18.76 -52.24
C HIS A 13 -14.33 -20.14 -51.68
N ARG A 14 -15.14 -21.13 -52.04
CA ARG A 14 -14.96 -22.53 -51.68
C ARG A 14 -14.21 -23.26 -52.76
N ASP A 15 -13.43 -24.26 -52.35
CA ASP A 15 -12.66 -25.12 -53.28
C ASP A 15 -11.73 -24.37 -54.23
N MET A 16 -11.21 -23.20 -53.83
CA MET A 16 -10.24 -22.42 -54.64
C MET A 16 -8.91 -23.12 -54.69
N PRO A 17 -8.25 -23.20 -55.85
CA PRO A 17 -6.88 -23.70 -55.92
C PRO A 17 -5.94 -22.88 -55.02
N LEU A 18 -5.06 -23.56 -54.30
CA LEU A 18 -4.16 -22.94 -53.29
C LEU A 18 -3.31 -21.80 -53.92
N ASP A 19 -2.82 -22.00 -55.13
CA ASP A 19 -1.96 -21.01 -55.81
C ASP A 19 -2.76 -19.75 -56.22
N GLU A 20 -4.01 -19.89 -56.59
CA GLU A 20 -4.90 -18.74 -56.86
C GLU A 20 -5.22 -17.96 -55.59
N ALA A 21 -5.51 -18.66 -54.51
CA ALA A 21 -5.81 -18.07 -53.22
C ALA A 21 -4.60 -17.27 -52.67
N LYS A 22 -3.38 -17.80 -52.83
CA LYS A 22 -2.12 -17.08 -52.48
C LYS A 22 -1.93 -15.81 -53.32
N LYS A 23 -2.27 -15.86 -54.65
CA LYS A 23 -2.16 -14.69 -55.53
C LYS A 23 -3.18 -13.57 -55.13
N MET A 24 -4.28 -13.93 -54.51
CA MET A 24 -5.24 -12.95 -53.93
C MET A 24 -4.70 -12.25 -52.66
N GLY A 25 -3.56 -12.66 -52.14
CA GLY A 25 -3.00 -12.11 -50.92
C GLY A 25 -3.61 -12.70 -49.65
N ALA A 26 -4.27 -13.86 -49.74
CA ALA A 26 -4.85 -14.50 -48.55
C ALA A 26 -3.80 -14.94 -47.55
N ILE A 27 -4.00 -14.59 -46.28
CA ILE A 27 -3.11 -14.92 -45.16
C ILE A 27 -3.32 -16.38 -44.80
N ALA A 28 -2.20 -17.15 -44.81
CA ALA A 28 -2.15 -18.52 -44.31
C ALA A 28 -1.57 -18.52 -42.88
N LEU A 29 -2.22 -19.22 -41.94
CA LEU A 29 -1.67 -19.38 -40.60
C LEU A 29 -0.40 -20.26 -40.63
N PHE A 30 0.61 -19.85 -39.84
CA PHE A 30 1.87 -20.58 -39.73
C PHE A 30 1.65 -21.98 -39.13
N GLY A 31 2.17 -23.00 -39.84
CA GLY A 31 2.14 -24.39 -39.38
C GLY A 31 0.96 -25.24 -39.83
N GLU A 32 -0.06 -24.66 -40.48
CA GLU A 32 -1.14 -25.45 -41.08
C GLU A 32 -0.71 -26.01 -42.45
N LYS A 33 -1.05 -27.30 -42.67
CA LYS A 33 -0.88 -27.96 -43.98
C LYS A 33 -2.17 -27.82 -44.75
N TYR A 34 -2.15 -27.03 -45.80
CA TYR A 34 -3.28 -26.85 -46.70
C TYR A 34 -3.22 -27.90 -47.84
N GLY A 35 -4.37 -28.40 -48.24
CA GLY A 35 -4.52 -29.25 -49.43
C GLY A 35 -4.46 -28.43 -50.72
N ASP A 36 -4.66 -29.10 -51.87
CA ASP A 36 -4.61 -28.45 -53.20
C ASP A 36 -5.74 -27.41 -53.37
N LYS A 37 -6.80 -27.51 -52.59
CA LYS A 37 -7.93 -26.59 -52.57
C LYS A 37 -8.19 -26.06 -51.17
N VAL A 38 -8.49 -24.79 -51.08
CA VAL A 38 -8.75 -24.05 -49.82
C VAL A 38 -10.03 -23.25 -49.88
N ARG A 39 -10.59 -22.95 -48.70
CA ARG A 39 -11.65 -21.98 -48.55
C ARG A 39 -11.04 -20.63 -48.24
N VAL A 40 -11.37 -19.59 -49.02
CA VAL A 40 -10.93 -18.23 -48.80
C VAL A 40 -12.15 -17.41 -48.30
N VAL A 41 -11.93 -16.68 -47.24
CA VAL A 41 -12.89 -15.76 -46.63
C VAL A 41 -12.36 -14.35 -46.76
N LYS A 42 -13.17 -13.44 -47.26
CA LYS A 42 -12.77 -12.05 -47.52
C LYS A 42 -13.83 -11.07 -46.99
N PHE A 43 -13.34 -10.06 -46.30
CA PHE A 43 -14.10 -8.88 -45.86
C PHE A 43 -13.33 -7.62 -46.25
N GLY A 44 -13.61 -7.06 -47.40
CA GLY A 44 -12.86 -5.93 -47.93
C GLY A 44 -11.36 -6.23 -48.07
N PRO A 45 -10.49 -5.53 -47.32
CA PRO A 45 -9.04 -5.76 -47.38
C PRO A 45 -8.56 -7.00 -46.57
N SER A 46 -9.38 -7.57 -45.71
CA SER A 46 -9.05 -8.76 -44.94
C SER A 46 -9.36 -10.01 -45.76
N ILE A 47 -8.33 -10.83 -46.05
CA ILE A 47 -8.44 -12.06 -46.83
C ILE A 47 -7.65 -13.15 -46.10
N GLU A 48 -8.30 -14.28 -45.79
CA GLU A 48 -7.65 -15.36 -45.06
C GLU A 48 -8.15 -16.75 -45.49
N PHE A 49 -7.35 -17.77 -45.20
CA PHE A 49 -7.78 -19.16 -45.29
C PHE A 49 -8.48 -19.54 -44.00
N CYS A 50 -9.78 -19.88 -44.07
CA CYS A 50 -10.50 -20.24 -42.89
C CYS A 50 -11.61 -21.24 -43.16
N GLY A 51 -11.57 -22.37 -42.44
CA GLY A 51 -12.59 -23.42 -42.47
C GLY A 51 -13.77 -23.17 -41.52
N GLY A 52 -13.68 -22.16 -40.66
CA GLY A 52 -14.67 -21.86 -39.61
C GLY A 52 -15.94 -21.15 -40.11
N ILE A 53 -16.85 -20.92 -39.19
CA ILE A 53 -18.09 -20.16 -39.43
C ILE A 53 -17.81 -18.68 -39.29
N HIS A 54 -18.29 -17.89 -40.24
CA HIS A 54 -18.15 -16.44 -40.22
C HIS A 54 -19.53 -15.73 -40.22
N ALA A 55 -19.51 -14.48 -39.73
CA ALA A 55 -20.67 -13.60 -39.88
C ALA A 55 -20.92 -13.29 -41.34
N HIS A 56 -22.19 -13.01 -41.73
CA HIS A 56 -22.55 -12.71 -43.11
C HIS A 56 -22.06 -11.30 -43.54
N SER A 57 -21.83 -10.43 -42.61
CA SER A 57 -21.22 -9.11 -42.83
C SER A 57 -20.55 -8.61 -41.56
N THR A 58 -19.63 -7.66 -41.70
CA THR A 58 -18.93 -7.05 -40.56
C THR A 58 -19.85 -6.31 -39.60
N GLY A 59 -20.94 -5.75 -40.09
CA GLY A 59 -21.96 -5.03 -39.27
C GLY A 59 -22.60 -5.94 -38.21
N ARG A 60 -22.69 -7.26 -38.46
CA ARG A 60 -23.25 -8.22 -37.52
C ARG A 60 -22.35 -8.50 -36.30
N ILE A 61 -21.11 -8.07 -36.32
CA ILE A 61 -20.18 -8.22 -35.18
C ILE A 61 -20.59 -7.27 -34.04
N GLY A 62 -21.20 -6.14 -34.36
CA GLY A 62 -21.51 -5.08 -33.41
C GLY A 62 -20.25 -4.33 -32.96
N MET A 63 -20.32 -3.63 -31.85
CA MET A 63 -19.17 -2.92 -31.31
C MET A 63 -18.02 -3.91 -30.95
N PHE A 64 -16.79 -3.54 -31.29
CA PHE A 64 -15.58 -4.28 -30.93
C PHE A 64 -14.72 -3.44 -29.97
N LYS A 65 -14.31 -4.03 -28.86
CA LYS A 65 -13.46 -3.39 -27.85
C LYS A 65 -12.33 -4.32 -27.44
N ILE A 66 -11.09 -3.87 -27.60
CA ILE A 66 -9.92 -4.54 -27.01
C ILE A 66 -9.95 -4.30 -25.51
N ILE A 67 -9.86 -5.39 -24.74
CA ILE A 67 -9.88 -5.37 -23.27
C ILE A 67 -8.47 -5.45 -22.72
N SER A 68 -7.63 -6.33 -23.28
CA SER A 68 -6.27 -6.50 -22.83
C SER A 68 -5.33 -6.92 -23.94
N GLU A 69 -4.07 -6.62 -23.75
CA GLU A 69 -2.95 -7.12 -24.54
C GLU A 69 -1.85 -7.59 -23.59
N SER A 70 -1.37 -8.80 -23.75
CA SER A 70 -0.35 -9.39 -22.90
C SER A 70 0.67 -10.22 -23.69
N SER A 71 1.88 -10.36 -23.15
CA SER A 71 2.87 -11.30 -23.67
C SER A 71 2.62 -12.69 -23.09
N VAL A 72 2.59 -13.71 -23.97
CA VAL A 72 2.37 -15.11 -23.56
C VAL A 72 3.68 -15.90 -23.64
N ALA A 73 4.52 -15.58 -24.64
CA ALA A 73 5.84 -16.17 -24.85
C ALA A 73 6.73 -15.19 -25.65
N ALA A 74 8.00 -15.53 -25.83
CA ALA A 74 8.88 -14.72 -26.65
C ALA A 74 8.33 -14.58 -28.08
N GLY A 75 8.04 -13.34 -28.51
CA GLY A 75 7.47 -13.02 -29.81
C GLY A 75 5.98 -13.36 -29.99
N VAL A 76 5.27 -13.82 -28.95
CA VAL A 76 3.84 -14.15 -29.00
C VAL A 76 3.07 -13.24 -28.08
N ARG A 77 2.08 -12.51 -28.64
CA ARG A 77 1.18 -11.63 -27.90
C ARG A 77 -0.26 -12.17 -27.95
N ARG A 78 -0.96 -12.00 -26.84
CA ARG A 78 -2.38 -12.32 -26.72
C ARG A 78 -3.16 -11.02 -26.65
N ILE A 79 -4.19 -10.91 -27.50
CA ILE A 79 -5.18 -9.83 -27.47
C ILE A 79 -6.49 -10.45 -27.03
N GLU A 80 -7.12 -9.86 -26.05
CA GLU A 80 -8.48 -10.20 -25.63
C GLU A 80 -9.42 -9.07 -26.01
N ALA A 81 -10.53 -9.42 -26.64
CA ALA A 81 -11.51 -8.45 -27.10
C ALA A 81 -12.93 -8.94 -26.82
N LYS A 82 -13.85 -8.01 -26.69
CA LYS A 82 -15.28 -8.24 -26.60
C LYS A 82 -15.99 -7.66 -27.83
N THR A 83 -17.11 -8.28 -28.21
CA THR A 83 -17.93 -7.82 -29.33
C THR A 83 -19.42 -7.84 -28.96
N GLY A 84 -20.25 -7.12 -29.72
CA GLY A 84 -21.71 -7.15 -29.62
C GLY A 84 -22.20 -6.91 -28.19
N LYS A 85 -23.07 -7.80 -27.71
CA LYS A 85 -23.70 -7.71 -26.38
C LYS A 85 -22.71 -7.58 -25.23
N GLU A 86 -21.55 -8.24 -25.31
CA GLU A 86 -20.53 -8.15 -24.25
C GLU A 86 -19.93 -6.73 -24.15
N CYS A 87 -19.87 -5.99 -25.26
CA CYS A 87 -19.46 -4.59 -25.24
C CYS A 87 -20.55 -3.69 -24.64
N GLU A 88 -21.82 -3.96 -24.91
CA GLU A 88 -22.95 -3.23 -24.32
C GLU A 88 -22.95 -3.42 -22.80
N MET A 89 -22.81 -4.66 -22.32
CA MET A 89 -22.71 -4.96 -20.88
C MET A 89 -21.53 -4.23 -20.23
N LEU A 90 -20.36 -4.22 -20.86
CA LEU A 90 -19.21 -3.48 -20.38
C LEU A 90 -19.49 -1.97 -20.23
N MET A 91 -20.24 -1.39 -21.15
CA MET A 91 -20.63 0.02 -21.07
C MET A 91 -21.58 0.29 -19.90
N TYR A 92 -22.55 -0.58 -19.65
CA TYR A 92 -23.45 -0.46 -18.49
C TYR A 92 -22.69 -0.60 -17.18
N ASP A 93 -21.78 -1.57 -17.08
CA ASP A 93 -20.95 -1.76 -15.89
C ASP A 93 -20.09 -0.50 -15.58
N LEU A 94 -19.51 0.10 -16.63
CA LEU A 94 -18.75 1.35 -16.50
C LEU A 94 -19.63 2.53 -16.07
N GLU A 95 -20.84 2.64 -16.64
CA GLU A 95 -21.79 3.68 -16.27
C GLU A 95 -22.24 3.54 -14.82
N ASP A 96 -22.57 2.32 -14.40
CA ASP A 96 -23.02 2.06 -13.04
C ASP A 96 -21.88 2.25 -12.03
N GLY A 97 -20.65 1.86 -12.36
CA GLY A 97 -19.45 2.17 -11.58
C GLY A 97 -19.26 3.69 -11.41
N MET A 98 -19.43 4.45 -12.50
CA MET A 98 -19.33 5.91 -12.46
C MET A 98 -20.45 6.55 -11.62
N LYS A 99 -21.68 6.03 -11.71
CA LYS A 99 -22.81 6.48 -10.88
C LYS A 99 -22.52 6.22 -9.40
N ALA A 100 -22.00 5.03 -9.08
CA ALA A 100 -21.64 4.68 -7.70
C ALA A 100 -20.56 5.61 -7.13
N ILE A 101 -19.51 5.91 -7.90
CA ILE A 101 -18.48 6.87 -7.48
C ILE A 101 -19.06 8.26 -7.28
N LYS A 102 -19.88 8.75 -8.21
CA LYS A 102 -20.57 10.05 -8.09
C LYS A 102 -21.43 10.14 -6.83
N ALA A 103 -22.10 9.05 -6.47
CA ALA A 103 -22.94 9.00 -5.27
C ALA A 103 -22.13 9.23 -3.98
N LEU A 104 -20.88 8.75 -3.91
CA LEU A 104 -20.00 9.02 -2.78
C LEU A 104 -19.65 10.51 -2.62
N PHE A 105 -19.72 11.28 -3.71
CA PHE A 105 -19.42 12.71 -3.76
C PHE A 105 -20.68 13.56 -4.07
N ASN A 106 -21.82 13.20 -3.46
CA ASN A 106 -23.09 13.95 -3.57
C ASN A 106 -23.55 14.21 -5.01
N ASN A 107 -23.30 13.28 -5.93
CA ASN A 107 -23.67 13.36 -7.35
C ASN A 107 -23.17 14.64 -8.04
N THR A 108 -21.98 15.10 -7.68
CA THR A 108 -21.37 16.30 -8.28
C THR A 108 -21.26 16.18 -9.81
N LYS A 109 -21.35 17.33 -10.49
CA LYS A 109 -21.08 17.41 -11.95
C LYS A 109 -19.58 17.39 -12.23
N ASP A 110 -18.79 18.00 -11.37
CA ASP A 110 -17.32 18.03 -11.43
C ASP A 110 -16.73 17.01 -10.44
N LEU A 111 -16.75 15.75 -10.81
CA LEU A 111 -16.23 14.67 -9.98
C LEU A 111 -14.71 14.75 -9.79
N LEU A 112 -13.98 15.09 -10.86
CA LEU A 112 -12.51 15.16 -10.81
C LEU A 112 -12.06 16.28 -9.89
N GLY A 113 -12.58 17.49 -10.02
CA GLY A 113 -12.22 18.62 -9.17
C GLY A 113 -12.54 18.38 -7.69
N VAL A 114 -13.66 17.68 -7.40
CA VAL A 114 -13.99 17.32 -6.01
C VAL A 114 -13.04 16.28 -5.45
N ILE A 115 -12.62 15.27 -6.24
CA ILE A 115 -11.63 14.28 -5.81
C ILE A 115 -10.27 14.92 -5.58
N GLU A 116 -9.81 15.79 -6.48
CA GLU A 116 -8.55 16.53 -6.33
C GLU A 116 -8.54 17.35 -5.04
N LYS A 117 -9.61 18.11 -4.80
CA LYS A 117 -9.77 18.88 -3.58
C LYS A 117 -9.75 18.00 -2.32
N TYR A 118 -10.43 16.85 -2.36
CA TYR A 118 -10.43 15.90 -1.24
C TYR A 118 -9.01 15.36 -0.94
N ILE A 119 -8.22 15.06 -1.98
CA ILE A 119 -6.84 14.61 -1.82
C ILE A 119 -5.99 15.72 -1.19
N GLU A 120 -6.11 16.98 -1.66
CA GLU A 120 -5.37 18.12 -1.10
C GLU A 120 -5.74 18.38 0.36
N GLU A 121 -7.03 18.35 0.70
CA GLU A 121 -7.51 18.49 2.08
C GLU A 121 -7.00 17.37 2.99
N HIS A 122 -7.01 16.13 2.50
CA HIS A 122 -6.49 14.98 3.24
C HIS A 122 -4.99 15.13 3.52
N ASP A 123 -4.19 15.53 2.53
CA ASP A 123 -2.75 15.73 2.69
C ASP A 123 -2.44 16.91 3.63
N SER A 124 -3.22 17.98 3.56
CA SER A 124 -3.12 19.12 4.48
C SER A 124 -3.44 18.70 5.93
N MET A 125 -4.52 17.94 6.13
CA MET A 125 -4.88 17.41 7.45
C MET A 125 -3.78 16.50 8.01
N LYS A 126 -3.21 15.63 7.19
CA LYS A 126 -2.10 14.75 7.59
C LYS A 126 -0.90 15.54 8.08
N LYS A 127 -0.46 16.55 7.32
CA LYS A 127 0.65 17.46 7.72
C LYS A 127 0.33 18.17 9.04
N SER A 128 -0.90 18.67 9.21
CA SER A 128 -1.32 19.34 10.44
C SER A 128 -1.27 18.40 11.64
N ILE A 129 -1.73 17.16 11.49
CA ILE A 129 -1.66 16.14 12.55
C ILE A 129 -0.21 15.85 12.92
N GLU A 130 0.68 15.68 11.94
CA GLU A 130 2.12 15.45 12.17
C GLU A 130 2.75 16.64 12.94
N GLN A 131 2.40 17.87 12.56
CA GLN A 131 2.86 19.07 13.25
C GLN A 131 2.36 19.14 14.70
N PHE A 132 1.07 18.91 14.94
CA PHE A 132 0.52 18.89 16.30
C PHE A 132 1.14 17.79 17.17
N GLN A 133 1.45 16.63 16.58
CA GLN A 133 2.15 15.56 17.28
C GLN A 133 3.58 15.97 17.66
N ALA A 134 4.32 16.62 16.76
CA ALA A 134 5.66 17.10 17.02
C ALA A 134 5.67 18.19 18.12
N GLU A 135 4.76 19.16 18.06
CA GLU A 135 4.60 20.20 19.09
C GLU A 135 4.21 19.60 20.44
N ARG A 136 3.35 18.56 20.45
CA ARG A 136 3.00 17.83 21.67
C ARG A 136 4.22 17.16 22.30
N VAL A 137 5.05 16.50 21.48
CA VAL A 137 6.27 15.86 21.96
C VAL A 137 7.22 16.87 22.58
N GLU A 138 7.40 18.06 21.95
CA GLU A 138 8.26 19.12 22.50
C GLU A 138 7.73 19.62 23.86
N ARG A 139 6.45 19.93 23.97
CA ARG A 139 5.85 20.36 25.25
C ARG A 139 5.96 19.30 26.36
N VAL A 140 5.78 18.02 26.00
CA VAL A 140 5.92 16.92 26.95
C VAL A 140 7.38 16.78 27.37
N LYS A 141 8.33 16.90 26.45
CA LYS A 141 9.77 16.90 26.74
C LYS A 141 10.13 17.96 27.78
N GLU A 142 9.78 19.22 27.53
CA GLU A 142 10.06 20.32 28.45
C GLU A 142 9.46 20.08 29.84
N LYS A 143 8.19 19.65 29.89
CA LYS A 143 7.53 19.31 31.16
C LYS A 143 8.24 18.20 31.90
N LEU A 144 8.64 17.11 31.23
CA LEU A 144 9.31 15.98 31.87
C LEU A 144 10.70 16.35 32.39
N ILE A 145 11.47 17.15 31.63
CA ILE A 145 12.76 17.64 32.05
C ILE A 145 12.62 18.53 33.27
N SER A 146 11.63 19.44 33.31
CA SER A 146 11.38 20.32 34.46
C SER A 146 10.94 19.57 35.73
N GLN A 147 10.34 18.40 35.59
CA GLN A 147 9.88 17.53 36.68
C GLN A 147 10.87 16.43 37.07
N ALA A 148 12.05 16.42 36.44
CA ALA A 148 13.06 15.43 36.69
C ALA A 148 13.50 15.43 38.16
N ARG A 149 13.74 14.26 38.73
CA ARG A 149 14.30 14.10 40.09
C ARG A 149 15.81 13.86 40.01
N ILE A 150 16.55 14.42 40.93
CA ILE A 150 17.98 14.14 41.03
C ILE A 150 18.17 13.12 42.17
N VAL A 151 18.70 11.97 41.81
CA VAL A 151 19.03 10.89 42.75
C VAL A 151 20.52 10.59 42.63
N ASN A 152 21.30 10.77 43.67
CA ASN A 152 22.76 10.56 43.68
C ASN A 152 23.49 11.23 42.50
N GLY A 153 23.04 12.43 42.10
CA GLY A 153 23.63 13.19 41.00
C GLY A 153 23.16 12.73 39.59
N VAL A 154 22.24 11.78 39.50
CA VAL A 154 21.63 11.31 38.27
C VAL A 154 20.24 11.94 38.10
N LYS A 155 20.00 12.49 36.91
CA LYS A 155 18.69 13.03 36.54
C LYS A 155 17.75 11.89 36.12
N VAL A 156 16.76 11.58 36.94
CA VAL A 156 15.77 10.53 36.69
C VAL A 156 14.48 11.17 36.14
N ILE A 157 14.13 10.82 34.93
CA ILE A 157 12.92 11.27 34.23
C ILE A 157 12.03 10.07 34.01
N ALA A 158 10.88 10.00 34.69
CA ALA A 158 9.97 8.87 34.60
C ALA A 158 8.53 9.35 34.46
N SER A 159 7.78 8.73 33.54
CA SER A 159 6.36 9.07 33.34
C SER A 159 5.62 7.98 32.60
N THR A 160 4.28 7.97 32.80
CA THR A 160 3.35 7.22 31.94
C THR A 160 2.52 8.19 31.12
N LEU A 161 2.39 7.93 29.81
CA LEU A 161 1.78 8.85 28.83
C LEU A 161 0.81 8.11 27.91
N ILE A 162 -0.16 8.84 27.37
CA ILE A 162 -1.00 8.34 26.28
C ILE A 162 -0.41 8.85 24.96
N MET A 163 0.38 8.01 24.29
CA MET A 163 0.98 8.32 23.01
C MET A 163 1.40 7.05 22.26
N LYS A 164 1.50 7.16 20.93
CA LYS A 164 2.00 6.07 20.07
C LYS A 164 3.46 5.73 20.43
N GLN A 165 3.84 4.47 20.23
CA GLN A 165 5.19 3.99 20.51
C GLN A 165 6.28 4.82 19.81
N ASP A 166 6.07 5.16 18.54
CA ASP A 166 7.05 5.96 17.77
C ASP A 166 7.23 7.37 18.36
N ALA A 167 6.14 8.00 18.80
CA ALA A 167 6.20 9.30 19.46
C ALA A 167 6.88 9.22 20.83
N ALA A 168 6.65 8.14 21.60
CA ALA A 168 7.35 7.90 22.87
C ALA A 168 8.84 7.65 22.65
N LYS A 169 9.21 6.95 21.57
CA LYS A 169 10.59 6.76 21.16
C LYS A 169 11.25 8.10 20.78
N ASP A 170 10.62 8.89 19.94
CA ASP A 170 11.12 10.23 19.56
C ASP A 170 11.31 11.11 20.81
N LEU A 171 10.36 11.08 21.73
CA LEU A 171 10.42 11.83 22.99
C LEU A 171 11.68 11.48 23.81
N VAL A 172 11.99 10.19 24.01
CA VAL A 172 13.17 9.81 24.80
C VAL A 172 14.47 10.16 24.11
N PHE A 173 14.54 10.12 22.78
CA PHE A 173 15.70 10.59 22.03
C PHE A 173 15.88 12.10 22.12
N LYS A 174 14.80 12.88 22.06
CA LYS A 174 14.83 14.35 22.23
C LYS A 174 15.21 14.75 23.66
N ILE A 175 14.75 13.99 24.68
CA ILE A 175 15.17 14.17 26.06
C ILE A 175 16.67 13.91 26.18
N ARG A 176 17.20 12.83 25.60
CA ARG A 176 18.62 12.54 25.61
C ARG A 176 19.45 13.64 24.93
N ALA A 177 18.95 14.20 23.83
CA ALA A 177 19.65 15.29 23.14
C ALA A 177 19.73 16.56 23.99
N ALA A 178 18.70 16.84 24.81
CA ALA A 178 18.68 17.97 25.74
C ALA A 178 19.47 17.71 27.03
N GLU A 179 19.52 16.46 27.50
CA GLU A 179 20.15 16.03 28.73
C GLU A 179 21.12 14.84 28.44
N PRO A 180 22.30 15.12 27.85
CA PRO A 180 23.16 14.05 27.34
C PRO A 180 23.91 13.28 28.42
N GLU A 181 24.06 13.84 29.64
CA GLU A 181 24.89 13.30 30.71
C GLU A 181 24.06 13.00 31.97
N ARG A 182 24.47 11.97 32.71
CA ARG A 182 23.92 11.55 34.02
C ARG A 182 22.40 11.47 34.02
N MET A 183 21.81 10.84 32.98
CA MET A 183 20.39 10.79 32.76
C MET A 183 19.87 9.36 32.60
N LEU A 184 18.82 9.05 33.36
CA LEU A 184 17.94 7.89 33.18
C LEU A 184 16.55 8.37 32.82
N CYS A 185 16.07 8.03 31.63
CA CYS A 185 14.72 8.34 31.19
C CYS A 185 13.89 7.07 30.97
N VAL A 186 12.74 6.99 31.61
CA VAL A 186 11.81 5.86 31.56
C VAL A 186 10.43 6.35 31.17
N VAL A 187 9.98 6.02 29.98
CA VAL A 187 8.66 6.41 29.49
C VAL A 187 7.81 5.17 29.23
N GLY A 188 6.80 5.00 30.08
CA GLY A 188 5.68 4.12 29.81
C GLY A 188 4.67 4.81 28.90
N SER A 189 4.21 4.17 27.83
CA SER A 189 3.18 4.75 26.97
C SER A 189 2.09 3.74 26.62
N THR A 190 0.88 4.25 26.41
CA THR A 190 -0.27 3.46 25.98
C THR A 190 -0.91 4.08 24.74
N PHE A 191 -1.24 3.27 23.76
CA PHE A 191 -2.03 3.67 22.61
C PHE A 191 -2.82 2.46 22.10
N ASP A 192 -4.13 2.67 21.81
CA ASP A 192 -5.05 1.60 21.37
C ASP A 192 -5.00 0.34 22.25
N GLY A 193 -4.96 0.54 23.58
CA GLY A 193 -4.97 -0.56 24.54
C GLY A 193 -3.65 -1.34 24.66
N ARG A 194 -2.57 -0.87 24.03
CA ARG A 194 -1.25 -1.55 24.03
C ARG A 194 -0.24 -0.75 24.85
N PRO A 195 0.26 -1.30 25.97
CA PRO A 195 1.32 -0.66 26.73
C PRO A 195 2.67 -0.87 26.06
N THR A 196 3.49 0.16 26.10
CA THR A 196 4.90 0.10 25.69
C THR A 196 5.77 0.78 26.74
N LEU A 197 7.03 0.35 26.84
CA LEU A 197 8.03 0.89 27.73
C LEU A 197 9.25 1.29 26.91
N SER A 198 9.76 2.49 27.11
CA SER A 198 10.99 2.99 26.49
C SER A 198 11.94 3.45 27.58
N VAL A 199 13.16 2.95 27.56
CA VAL A 199 14.22 3.26 28.53
C VAL A 199 15.42 3.81 27.77
N MET A 200 15.88 4.98 28.20
CA MET A 200 17.07 5.64 27.68
C MET A 200 18.02 5.97 28.85
N ILE A 201 19.28 5.63 28.67
CA ILE A 201 20.34 5.83 29.67
C ILE A 201 21.48 6.59 28.99
N SER A 202 22.05 7.59 29.65
CA SER A 202 23.21 8.30 29.13
C SER A 202 24.45 7.39 29.10
N GLU A 203 25.37 7.65 28.18
CA GLU A 203 26.53 6.76 27.93
C GLU A 203 27.53 6.68 29.12
N ASP A 204 27.64 7.76 29.86
CA ASP A 204 28.43 7.80 31.11
C ASP A 204 27.90 6.84 32.14
N LEU A 205 26.58 6.80 32.39
CA LEU A 205 25.99 5.85 33.36
C LEU A 205 26.10 4.40 32.88
N VAL A 206 26.03 4.14 31.59
CA VAL A 206 26.28 2.79 31.05
C VAL A 206 27.70 2.34 31.33
N LYS A 207 28.70 3.24 31.21
CA LYS A 207 30.11 2.93 31.40
C LYS A 207 30.52 2.88 32.90
N GLU A 208 30.04 3.85 33.67
CA GLU A 208 30.45 4.00 35.09
C GLU A 208 29.70 3.05 36.02
N HIS A 209 28.41 2.86 35.81
CA HIS A 209 27.53 2.06 36.66
C HIS A 209 27.17 0.69 36.07
N GLY A 210 27.62 0.38 34.86
CA GLY A 210 27.29 -0.88 34.17
C GLY A 210 25.79 -1.05 33.85
N LEU A 211 25.04 0.05 33.79
CA LEU A 211 23.61 0.01 33.54
C LEU A 211 23.32 -0.50 32.12
N ASN A 212 22.28 -1.30 31.98
CA ASN A 212 21.91 -1.88 30.72
C ASN A 212 20.38 -1.80 30.50
N ALA A 213 19.94 -0.85 29.66
CA ALA A 213 18.52 -0.65 29.34
C ALA A 213 17.85 -1.91 28.80
N GLY A 214 18.58 -2.72 28.01
CA GLY A 214 18.04 -3.96 27.44
C GLY A 214 17.73 -5.02 28.52
N GLN A 215 18.54 -5.12 29.56
CA GLN A 215 18.26 -6.03 30.68
C GLN A 215 17.12 -5.50 31.55
N MET A 216 17.16 -4.21 31.90
CA MET A 216 16.12 -3.56 32.72
C MET A 216 14.75 -3.66 32.08
N VAL A 217 14.66 -3.40 30.77
CA VAL A 217 13.42 -3.50 30.01
C VAL A 217 12.88 -4.94 29.99
N ARG A 218 13.73 -5.97 29.86
CA ARG A 218 13.28 -7.37 29.86
C ARG A 218 12.62 -7.77 31.18
N GLU A 219 13.20 -7.33 32.31
CA GLU A 219 12.61 -7.60 33.60
C GLU A 219 11.31 -6.83 33.83
N ALA A 220 11.30 -5.54 33.52
CA ALA A 220 10.10 -4.70 33.66
C ALA A 220 8.95 -5.11 32.73
N ALA A 221 9.26 -5.61 31.54
CA ALA A 221 8.27 -6.07 30.57
C ALA A 221 7.40 -7.24 31.05
N LYS A 222 7.89 -8.03 32.02
CA LYS A 222 7.10 -9.10 32.62
C LYS A 222 5.84 -8.57 33.29
N LEU A 223 5.90 -7.36 33.88
CA LEU A 223 4.78 -6.72 34.56
C LEU A 223 3.67 -6.26 33.60
N ILE A 224 4.01 -5.99 32.35
CA ILE A 224 3.02 -5.66 31.32
C ILE A 224 2.66 -6.89 30.46
N LYS A 225 2.97 -8.10 30.90
CA LYS A 225 2.79 -9.37 30.15
C LYS A 225 3.35 -9.29 28.72
N GLY A 226 4.57 -8.77 28.62
CA GLY A 226 5.21 -8.45 27.35
C GLY A 226 6.65 -8.90 27.27
N GLY A 227 7.34 -8.39 26.27
CA GLY A 227 8.74 -8.64 26.03
C GLY A 227 9.39 -7.46 25.33
N GLY A 228 10.70 -7.40 25.43
CA GLY A 228 11.46 -6.32 24.83
C GLY A 228 12.96 -6.56 24.87
N GLY A 229 13.71 -5.55 24.48
CA GLY A 229 15.15 -5.55 24.48
C GLY A 229 15.70 -4.35 23.73
N GLY A 230 17.00 -4.30 23.61
CA GLY A 230 17.70 -3.20 22.94
C GLY A 230 19.17 -3.18 23.30
N GLN A 231 19.77 -2.05 23.07
CA GLN A 231 21.17 -1.75 23.40
C GLN A 231 21.31 -1.31 24.88
N PRO A 232 22.51 -1.30 25.43
CA PRO A 232 22.72 -0.84 26.81
C PRO A 232 22.22 0.57 27.09
N HIS A 233 22.27 1.47 26.13
CA HIS A 233 21.85 2.86 26.28
C HIS A 233 20.39 3.10 25.92
N PHE A 234 19.74 2.21 25.11
CA PHE A 234 18.36 2.36 24.70
C PHE A 234 17.68 1.00 24.47
N ALA A 235 16.51 0.83 25.07
CA ALA A 235 15.70 -0.37 24.88
C ALA A 235 14.21 -0.06 24.95
N THR A 236 13.41 -0.92 24.31
CA THR A 236 11.94 -0.83 24.33
C THR A 236 11.30 -2.18 24.59
N ALA A 237 10.12 -2.15 25.19
CA ALA A 237 9.25 -3.32 25.31
C ALA A 237 7.81 -2.98 24.89
N GLY A 238 7.09 -4.02 24.50
CA GLY A 238 5.64 -3.97 24.31
C GLY A 238 4.97 -5.05 25.13
N GLY A 239 3.73 -4.81 25.54
CA GLY A 239 2.96 -5.73 26.37
C GLY A 239 1.49 -5.76 26.03
N LYS A 240 0.71 -6.48 26.87
CA LYS A 240 -0.74 -6.64 26.72
C LYS A 240 -1.51 -6.15 27.96
N ASP A 241 -0.80 -5.88 29.06
CA ASP A 241 -1.39 -5.53 30.36
C ASP A 241 -1.06 -4.06 30.69
N ILE A 242 -2.07 -3.18 30.54
CA ILE A 242 -1.91 -1.74 30.79
C ILE A 242 -1.77 -1.45 32.28
N ASP A 243 -2.46 -2.21 33.13
CA ASP A 243 -2.48 -1.97 34.58
C ASP A 243 -1.10 -2.13 35.20
N GLY A 244 -0.27 -2.99 34.62
CA GLY A 244 1.12 -3.20 35.02
C GLY A 244 2.11 -2.12 34.58
N LEU A 245 1.69 -1.12 33.75
CA LEU A 245 2.62 -0.18 33.13
C LEU A 245 3.32 0.74 34.15
N SER A 246 2.60 1.26 35.13
CA SER A 246 3.19 2.09 36.19
C SER A 246 4.21 1.29 36.98
N ALA A 247 3.85 0.08 37.39
CA ALA A 247 4.76 -0.81 38.09
C ALA A 247 6.01 -1.17 37.26
N ALA A 248 5.86 -1.29 35.92
CA ALA A 248 6.98 -1.52 35.03
C ALA A 248 7.94 -0.32 34.97
N VAL A 249 7.43 0.91 34.96
CA VAL A 249 8.23 2.12 35.03
C VAL A 249 9.01 2.17 36.38
N ASP A 250 8.34 1.93 37.50
CA ASP A 250 8.94 1.93 38.82
C ASP A 250 10.00 0.82 38.94
N LYS A 251 9.75 -0.35 38.36
CA LYS A 251 10.72 -1.47 38.33
C LYS A 251 12.02 -1.12 37.61
N VAL A 252 11.94 -0.35 36.52
CA VAL A 252 13.18 0.12 35.85
C VAL A 252 14.00 1.03 36.76
N ILE A 253 13.35 1.93 37.51
CA ILE A 253 14.04 2.84 38.45
C ILE A 253 14.68 2.04 39.58
N GLU A 254 13.95 1.06 40.14
CA GLU A 254 14.48 0.16 41.17
C GLU A 254 15.74 -0.61 40.69
N LEU A 255 15.67 -1.14 39.45
CA LEU A 255 16.78 -1.88 38.85
C LEU A 255 18.00 -1.00 38.55
N ALA A 256 17.84 0.28 38.43
CA ALA A 256 18.95 1.21 38.24
C ALA A 256 19.78 1.39 39.53
N ASN A 257 19.19 1.12 40.69
CA ASN A 257 19.84 1.18 41.99
C ASN A 257 20.73 2.44 42.20
N LEU A 258 20.12 3.60 41.84
CA LEU A 258 20.75 4.92 41.87
C LEU A 258 20.72 5.55 43.27
#